data_a927dc56c3ffe2244795925a8109b644
#
_entry.id   a927dc56c3ffe2244795925a8109b644
#
_cell.length_a   1.000
_cell.length_b   1.000
_cell.length_c   1.000
_cell.angle_alpha   90.00
_cell.angle_beta   90.00
_cell.angle_gamma   90.00
#
_symmetry.space_group_name_H-M   'P 1'
#
loop_
_entity.id
_entity.type
_entity.pdbx_description
1 polymer ?
#
loop_
_entity_poly.entity_id
_entity_poly.type
_entity_poly.pdbx_seq_one_letter_code
_entity_poly.pdbx_strand_id
1 'polypeptide(L)'
;MEVRKTEKQITIYHGSEKIVEHPVFGEGKKNNDFGPGFYCTENEELAKEWAVSSLHDGFSNRYTLDTEYLNILNLNSSGYTVLNWIAVLVEHRLFSIKTPVARRAKRYLIDHFSVNVNAYDLVIGYRADDSYFD
;
A
#
# COMPACT_ATOMS: atom_id res chain seq x y z
N MET A 1 -11.57 -0.65 -13.78
CA MET A 1 -12.31 0.58 -13.64
C MET A 1 -11.92 1.55 -14.75
N GLU A 2 -12.85 1.81 -15.63
CA GLU A 2 -12.56 2.55 -16.86
C GLU A 2 -12.24 4.03 -16.64
N VAL A 3 -12.92 4.66 -15.66
CA VAL A 3 -12.75 6.09 -15.38
C VAL A 3 -11.29 6.42 -15.02
N ARG A 4 -10.64 5.54 -14.25
CA ARG A 4 -9.27 5.74 -13.80
C ARG A 4 -8.25 5.77 -14.92
N LYS A 5 -8.49 5.04 -16.01
CA LYS A 5 -7.55 4.97 -17.12
C LYS A 5 -7.47 6.28 -17.90
N THR A 6 -8.47 7.13 -17.82
CA THR A 6 -8.51 8.40 -18.54
C THR A 6 -8.05 9.58 -17.71
N GLU A 7 -7.91 9.39 -16.40
CA GLU A 7 -7.47 10.45 -15.50
C GLU A 7 -5.95 10.58 -15.55
N LYS A 8 -5.47 11.77 -15.86
CA LYS A 8 -4.04 12.09 -15.88
C LYS A 8 -3.53 12.58 -14.53
N GLN A 9 -4.43 13.09 -13.70
CA GLN A 9 -4.12 13.58 -12.35
C GLN A 9 -5.11 13.03 -11.36
N ILE A 10 -4.62 12.66 -10.20
CA ILE A 10 -5.45 12.21 -9.08
C ILE A 10 -5.08 12.98 -7.82
N THR A 11 -6.05 13.12 -6.94
CA THR A 11 -5.84 13.71 -5.62
C THR A 11 -5.64 12.59 -4.61
N ILE A 12 -4.54 12.66 -3.87
CA ILE A 12 -4.20 11.68 -2.84
C ILE A 12 -3.86 12.38 -1.55
N TYR A 13 -3.98 11.64 -0.44
CA TYR A 13 -3.77 12.16 0.91
C TYR A 13 -2.80 11.24 1.65
N HIS A 14 -1.93 11.85 2.44
CA HIS A 14 -0.99 11.14 3.30
C HIS A 14 -1.13 11.66 4.73
N GLY A 15 -1.42 10.76 5.66
CA GLY A 15 -1.50 11.09 7.08
C GLY A 15 -0.14 11.00 7.76
N SER A 16 0.26 12.05 8.47
CA SER A 16 1.54 12.08 9.16
C SER A 16 1.51 13.02 10.35
N GLU A 17 2.48 12.89 11.25
CA GLU A 17 2.63 13.77 12.40
C GLU A 17 3.10 15.17 12.00
N LYS A 18 3.76 15.29 10.85
CA LYS A 18 4.32 16.53 10.34
C LYS A 18 3.80 16.80 8.95
N ILE A 19 3.80 18.08 8.55
CA ILE A 19 3.52 18.44 7.17
C ILE A 19 4.68 17.93 6.30
N VAL A 20 4.34 17.18 5.24
CA VAL A 20 5.31 16.60 4.32
C VAL A 20 5.18 17.31 2.98
N GLU A 21 6.01 18.31 2.73
CA GLU A 21 6.01 19.06 1.48
C GLU A 21 6.69 18.29 0.35
N HIS A 22 7.73 17.53 0.68
CA HIS A 22 8.54 16.77 -0.28
C HIS A 22 8.61 15.31 0.16
N PRO A 23 7.72 14.45 -0.36
CA PRO A 23 7.75 13.02 -0.01
C PRO A 23 9.09 12.37 -0.36
N VAL A 24 9.60 11.54 0.56
CA VAL A 24 10.84 10.81 0.36
C VAL A 24 10.58 9.32 0.46
N PHE A 25 10.96 8.57 -0.57
CA PHE A 25 10.81 7.13 -0.61
C PHE A 25 11.65 6.48 0.51
N GLY A 26 11.03 5.58 1.24
CA GLY A 26 11.73 4.76 2.23
C GLY A 26 11.90 5.38 3.61
N GLU A 27 11.39 6.59 3.86
CA GLU A 27 11.45 7.20 5.21
C GLU A 27 10.48 6.57 6.20
N GLY A 28 9.41 5.96 5.72
CA GLY A 28 8.42 5.32 6.58
C GLY A 28 8.83 3.92 7.02
N LYS A 29 7.87 3.16 7.52
CA LYS A 29 8.09 1.77 7.94
C LYS A 29 8.49 0.92 6.74
N LYS A 30 9.44 0.01 6.96
CA LYS A 30 9.93 -0.90 5.91
C LYS A 30 8.98 -2.08 5.68
N ASN A 31 8.21 -2.47 6.70
CA ASN A 31 7.36 -3.67 6.68
C ASN A 31 5.89 -3.30 6.48
N ASN A 32 5.61 -2.38 5.56
CA ASN A 32 4.25 -2.05 5.13
C ASN A 32 3.74 -3.06 4.10
N ASP A 33 2.46 -2.98 3.78
CA ASP A 33 1.75 -3.96 2.94
C ASP A 33 2.43 -4.24 1.61
N PHE A 34 3.00 -3.21 0.98
CA PHE A 34 3.65 -3.32 -0.34
C PHE A 34 5.16 -3.06 -0.28
N GLY A 35 5.74 -3.13 0.92
CA GLY A 35 7.14 -2.82 1.14
C GLY A 35 7.40 -1.33 1.33
N PRO A 36 8.67 -0.90 1.24
CA PRO A 36 9.03 0.51 1.37
C PRO A 36 8.32 1.38 0.33
N GLY A 37 7.82 2.52 0.75
CA GLY A 37 7.14 3.43 -0.16
C GLY A 37 6.52 4.61 0.57
N PHE A 38 5.93 5.52 -0.19
CA PHE A 38 5.16 6.62 0.33
C PHE A 38 3.67 6.28 0.20
N TYR A 39 3.02 6.04 1.33
CA TYR A 39 1.66 5.49 1.38
C TYR A 39 0.63 6.59 1.43
N CYS A 40 -0.31 6.55 0.48
CA CYS A 40 -1.38 7.52 0.34
C CYS A 40 -2.72 6.83 0.17
N THR A 41 -3.78 7.59 0.34
CA THR A 41 -5.15 7.15 0.07
C THR A 41 -5.90 8.26 -0.67
N GLU A 42 -6.90 7.89 -1.44
CA GLU A 42 -7.82 8.86 -2.03
C GLU A 42 -8.90 9.30 -1.04
N ASN A 43 -9.00 8.64 0.11
CA ASN A 43 -9.98 8.95 1.15
C ASN A 43 -9.35 9.87 2.20
N GLU A 44 -9.75 11.15 2.23
CA GLU A 44 -9.21 12.13 3.16
C GLU A 44 -9.45 11.76 4.63
N GLU A 45 -10.62 11.23 4.95
CA GLU A 45 -10.93 10.84 6.34
C GLU A 45 -10.04 9.71 6.81
N LEU A 46 -9.73 8.76 5.94
CA LEU A 46 -8.79 7.68 6.27
C LEU A 46 -7.38 8.23 6.51
N ALA A 47 -6.93 9.19 5.72
CA ALA A 47 -5.63 9.84 5.94
C ALA A 47 -5.59 10.55 7.28
N LYS A 48 -6.69 11.20 7.68
CA LYS A 48 -6.79 11.84 9.00
C LYS A 48 -6.69 10.82 10.13
N GLU A 49 -7.30 9.65 9.97
CA GLU A 49 -7.18 8.57 10.96
C GLU A 49 -5.73 8.11 11.10
N TRP A 50 -5.02 7.97 10.00
CA TRP A 50 -3.61 7.57 10.04
C TRP A 50 -2.70 8.61 10.69
N ALA A 51 -3.08 9.88 10.56
CA ALA A 51 -2.27 10.99 11.07
C ALA A 51 -2.32 11.12 12.59
N VAL A 52 -3.42 10.72 13.20
CA VAL A 52 -3.66 10.91 14.63
C VAL A 52 -3.14 9.71 15.42
N SER A 53 -2.46 9.98 16.53
CA SER A 53 -2.11 8.97 17.51
C SER A 53 -2.70 9.36 18.86
N SER A 54 -2.60 8.47 19.85
CA SER A 54 -3.03 8.78 21.21
C SER A 54 -2.23 9.91 21.87
N LEU A 55 -1.09 10.27 21.32
CA LEU A 55 -0.17 11.27 21.88
C LEU A 55 -0.13 12.58 21.09
N HIS A 56 -0.51 12.56 19.81
CA HIS A 56 -0.33 13.70 18.92
C HIS A 56 -1.51 13.87 17.97
N ASP A 57 -1.82 15.12 17.67
CA ASP A 57 -2.57 15.46 16.48
C ASP A 57 -1.66 15.27 15.25
N GLY A 58 -2.26 15.22 14.08
CA GLY A 58 -1.51 15.03 12.86
C GLY A 58 -2.05 15.85 11.71
N PHE A 59 -1.51 15.60 10.54
CA PHE A 59 -1.84 16.32 9.32
C PHE A 59 -2.27 15.36 8.23
N SER A 60 -3.32 15.71 7.50
CA SER A 60 -3.66 15.06 6.24
C SER A 60 -3.06 15.91 5.12
N ASN A 61 -2.00 15.41 4.53
CA ASN A 61 -1.31 16.10 3.44
C ASN A 61 -1.99 15.77 2.12
N ARG A 62 -2.40 16.78 1.38
CA ARG A 62 -3.06 16.59 0.09
C ARG A 62 -2.09 16.86 -1.05
N TYR A 63 -2.05 15.94 -2.00
CA TYR A 63 -1.21 16.05 -3.19
C TYR A 63 -2.04 15.86 -4.44
N THR A 64 -1.61 16.50 -5.52
CA THR A 64 -2.05 16.17 -6.87
C THR A 64 -0.94 15.37 -7.52
N LEU A 65 -1.25 14.14 -7.92
CA LEU A 65 -0.30 13.25 -8.56
C LEU A 65 -0.60 13.18 -10.05
N ASP A 66 0.40 13.49 -10.87
CA ASP A 66 0.31 13.30 -12.31
C ASP A 66 0.67 11.85 -12.63
N THR A 67 -0.29 11.12 -13.18
CA THR A 67 -0.13 9.69 -13.47
C THR A 67 0.17 9.39 -14.92
N GLU A 68 0.28 10.40 -15.79
CA GLU A 68 0.34 10.20 -17.24
C GLU A 68 1.50 9.30 -17.68
N TYR A 69 2.66 9.45 -17.05
CA TYR A 69 3.86 8.71 -17.44
C TYR A 69 4.31 7.68 -16.39
N LEU A 70 3.45 7.38 -15.42
CA LEU A 70 3.78 6.40 -14.40
C LEU A 70 3.48 4.97 -14.84
N ASN A 71 4.35 4.07 -14.45
CA ASN A 71 4.10 2.63 -14.58
C ASN A 71 3.30 2.17 -13.36
N ILE A 72 2.03 1.83 -13.58
CA ILE A 72 1.07 1.60 -12.49
C ILE A 72 0.69 0.13 -12.42
N LEU A 73 0.85 -0.45 -11.21
CA LEU A 73 0.28 -1.75 -10.87
C LEU A 73 -1.03 -1.52 -10.11
N ASN A 74 -2.13 -1.93 -10.70
CA ASN A 74 -3.44 -1.87 -10.04
C ASN A 74 -3.90 -3.28 -9.67
N LEU A 75 -3.70 -3.66 -8.41
CA LEU A 75 -4.09 -4.98 -7.91
C LEU A 75 -5.60 -5.15 -7.80
N ASN A 76 -6.37 -4.06 -7.91
CA ASN A 76 -7.83 -4.10 -7.92
C ASN A 76 -8.41 -4.30 -9.32
N SER A 77 -7.56 -4.35 -10.35
CA SER A 77 -8.00 -4.56 -11.72
C SER A 77 -8.30 -6.04 -11.99
N SER A 78 -9.00 -6.31 -13.10
CA SER A 78 -9.45 -7.65 -13.46
C SER A 78 -8.32 -8.64 -13.77
N GLY A 79 -7.10 -8.16 -14.00
CA GLY A 79 -5.94 -9.01 -14.26
C GLY A 79 -5.35 -9.67 -13.02
N TYR A 80 -5.85 -9.32 -11.84
CA TYR A 80 -5.33 -9.82 -10.56
C TYR A 80 -6.47 -10.34 -9.68
N THR A 81 -6.10 -11.19 -8.73
CA THR A 81 -7.03 -11.77 -7.75
C THR A 81 -6.62 -11.36 -6.35
N VAL A 82 -7.49 -11.65 -5.37
CA VAL A 82 -7.16 -11.43 -3.96
C VAL A 82 -5.91 -12.21 -3.54
N LEU A 83 -5.62 -13.35 -4.18
CA LEU A 83 -4.44 -14.15 -3.89
C LEU A 83 -3.14 -13.41 -4.25
N ASN A 84 -3.16 -12.62 -5.33
CA ASN A 84 -2.03 -11.76 -5.67
C ASN A 84 -1.78 -10.72 -4.58
N TRP A 85 -2.84 -10.07 -4.08
CA TRP A 85 -2.72 -9.10 -3.00
C TRP A 85 -2.20 -9.75 -1.71
N ILE A 86 -2.73 -10.93 -1.34
CA ILE A 86 -2.28 -11.64 -0.14
C ILE A 86 -0.80 -12.04 -0.29
N ALA A 87 -0.39 -12.50 -1.47
CA ALA A 87 1.01 -12.86 -1.72
C ALA A 87 1.95 -11.67 -1.51
N VAL A 88 1.60 -10.51 -2.03
CA VAL A 88 2.36 -9.27 -1.80
C VAL A 88 2.43 -8.95 -0.32
N LEU A 89 1.30 -9.05 0.37
CA LEU A 89 1.20 -8.75 1.80
C LEU A 89 2.10 -9.65 2.64
N VAL A 90 2.03 -10.97 2.44
CA VAL A 90 2.85 -11.91 3.23
C VAL A 90 4.33 -11.84 2.90
N GLU A 91 4.67 -11.31 1.74
CA GLU A 91 6.06 -11.10 1.35
C GLU A 91 6.69 -9.90 2.06
N HIS A 92 5.90 -8.86 2.36
CA HIS A 92 6.40 -7.60 2.88
C HIS A 92 6.15 -7.36 4.36
N ARG A 93 5.05 -7.88 4.91
CA ARG A 93 4.79 -7.73 6.34
C ARG A 93 5.43 -8.85 7.14
N LEU A 94 5.76 -8.54 8.40
CA LEU A 94 6.30 -9.53 9.33
C LEU A 94 5.14 -10.28 10.00
N PHE A 95 5.15 -11.60 9.87
CA PHE A 95 4.18 -12.47 10.52
C PHE A 95 4.91 -13.49 11.38
N SER A 96 4.30 -13.84 12.51
CA SER A 96 4.76 -14.96 13.31
C SER A 96 4.21 -16.26 12.72
N ILE A 97 4.99 -16.90 11.86
CA ILE A 97 4.61 -18.16 11.19
C ILE A 97 5.22 -19.32 11.97
N LYS A 98 4.39 -20.02 12.74
CA LYS A 98 4.86 -21.03 13.69
C LYS A 98 4.65 -22.48 13.24
N THR A 99 3.76 -22.71 12.29
CA THR A 99 3.43 -24.09 11.89
C THR A 99 4.01 -24.43 10.53
N PRO A 100 4.32 -25.73 10.28
CA PRO A 100 4.75 -26.15 8.94
C PRO A 100 3.72 -25.90 7.86
N VAL A 101 2.43 -26.02 8.19
CA VAL A 101 1.34 -25.73 7.24
C VAL A 101 1.34 -24.27 6.85
N ALA A 102 1.46 -23.35 7.81
CA ALA A 102 1.50 -21.92 7.53
C ALA A 102 2.71 -21.54 6.67
N ARG A 103 3.87 -22.13 6.93
CA ARG A 103 5.07 -21.91 6.12
C ARG A 103 4.90 -22.40 4.68
N ARG A 104 4.28 -23.56 4.49
CA ARG A 104 3.99 -24.08 3.15
C ARG A 104 2.96 -23.21 2.42
N ALA A 105 1.95 -22.72 3.11
CA ALA A 105 0.95 -21.82 2.55
C ALA A 105 1.58 -20.51 2.07
N LYS A 106 2.46 -19.93 2.86
CA LYS A 106 3.19 -18.72 2.49
C LYS A 106 4.04 -18.95 1.24
N ARG A 107 4.79 -20.05 1.20
CA ARG A 107 5.62 -20.41 0.04
C ARG A 107 4.78 -20.59 -1.21
N TYR A 108 3.66 -21.29 -1.10
CA TYR A 108 2.75 -21.49 -2.22
C TYR A 108 2.24 -20.18 -2.77
N LEU A 109 1.80 -19.26 -1.91
CA LEU A 109 1.32 -17.94 -2.32
C LEU A 109 2.40 -17.15 -3.05
N ILE A 110 3.61 -17.12 -2.50
CA ILE A 110 4.71 -16.36 -3.10
C ILE A 110 5.11 -17.00 -4.44
N ASP A 111 5.23 -18.32 -4.51
CA ASP A 111 5.67 -19.00 -5.73
C ASP A 111 4.67 -18.88 -6.88
N HIS A 112 3.36 -18.81 -6.59
CA HIS A 112 2.33 -18.87 -7.61
C HIS A 112 1.63 -17.52 -7.87
N PHE A 113 1.64 -16.61 -6.91
CA PHE A 113 0.83 -15.39 -6.97
C PHE A 113 1.60 -14.09 -6.73
N SER A 114 2.90 -14.16 -6.49
CA SER A 114 3.68 -12.96 -6.22
C SER A 114 3.71 -12.02 -7.42
N VAL A 115 3.78 -10.73 -7.14
CA VAL A 115 3.93 -9.68 -8.14
C VAL A 115 5.10 -8.82 -7.74
N ASN A 116 5.99 -8.50 -8.68
CA ASN A 116 7.14 -7.65 -8.39
C ASN A 116 6.70 -6.18 -8.31
N VAL A 117 6.35 -5.73 -7.12
CA VAL A 117 5.89 -4.35 -6.88
C VAL A 117 7.00 -3.33 -7.16
N ASN A 118 8.26 -3.73 -7.06
CA ASN A 118 9.40 -2.82 -7.28
C ASN A 118 9.58 -2.43 -8.75
N ALA A 119 8.91 -3.13 -9.67
CA ALA A 119 8.95 -2.80 -11.10
C ALA A 119 8.03 -1.63 -11.47
N TYR A 120 7.26 -1.11 -10.52
CA TYR A 120 6.23 -0.10 -10.76
C TYR A 120 6.51 1.18 -9.97
N ASP A 121 6.02 2.30 -10.51
CA ASP A 121 6.12 3.61 -9.86
C ASP A 121 5.02 3.83 -8.84
N LEU A 122 3.84 3.26 -9.11
CA LEU A 122 2.65 3.39 -8.27
C LEU A 122 1.98 2.03 -8.15
N VAL A 123 1.65 1.64 -6.92
CA VAL A 123 0.90 0.41 -6.64
C VAL A 123 -0.42 0.79 -5.99
N ILE A 124 -1.52 0.29 -6.56
CA ILE A 124 -2.87 0.49 -6.04
C ILE A 124 -3.39 -0.85 -5.54
N GLY A 125 -3.85 -0.89 -4.30
CA GLY A 125 -4.40 -2.10 -3.71
C GLY A 125 -5.18 -1.80 -2.44
N TYR A 126 -5.71 -2.84 -1.83
CA TYR A 126 -6.38 -2.72 -0.54
C TYR A 126 -5.36 -2.53 0.58
N ARG A 127 -5.81 -1.90 1.66
CA ARG A 127 -5.04 -1.79 2.90
C ARG A 127 -5.43 -2.96 3.81
N ALA A 128 -4.42 -3.59 4.40
CA ALA A 128 -4.66 -4.57 5.45
C ALA A 128 -4.98 -3.85 6.76
N ASP A 129 -5.94 -4.38 7.51
CA ASP A 129 -6.25 -3.88 8.85
C ASP A 129 -5.22 -4.45 9.83
N ASP A 130 -4.58 -3.60 10.61
CA ASP A 130 -3.55 -4.00 11.55
C ASP A 130 -4.06 -4.97 12.62
N SER A 131 -5.36 -4.93 12.92
CA SER A 131 -5.96 -5.85 13.89
C SER A 131 -5.88 -7.33 13.48
N TYR A 132 -5.63 -7.61 12.23
CA TYR A 132 -5.46 -8.98 11.74
C TYR A 132 -4.05 -9.54 11.98
N PHE A 133 -3.13 -8.74 12.46
CA PHE A 133 -1.70 -9.10 12.50
C PHE A 133 -1.08 -9.03 13.89
N ASP A 134 -1.90 -8.88 14.91
CA ASP A 134 -1.44 -8.86 16.30
C ASP A 134 -1.22 -10.26 16.88
#